data_ffb239c6a15a522c559209e04f641c52
#
_entry.id   ffb239c6a15a522c559209e04f641c52
#
_cell.length_a   1.000
_cell.length_b   1.000
_cell.length_c   1.000
_cell.angle_alpha   90.00
_cell.angle_beta   90.00
_cell.angle_gamma   90.00
#
_symmetry.space_group_name_H-M   'P 1'
#
loop_
_entity.id
_entity.type
_entity.pdbx_description
1 polymer ?
#
loop_
_entity_poly.entity_id
_entity_poly.type
_entity_poly.pdbx_seq_one_letter_code
_entity_poly.pdbx_strand_id
1 'polypeptide(L)'
;RPDVHLADLSVGYDLTANDLITVYGLYNLMDYSRYGKIHNNKLVDGNLQPVMFRHRYNDQRQEAYAAEARWNHTFDNPKDRLDVVFNYNNFGYDEDNEYKNEKPETGKIIAEDNYYVNQDKNNYYLSVLYGKLFADDWHLRVGYIGRFKDESYHAYGNKLAAGEWQSDPQKENEYNFNRRTNLLLAALEKKWGGFCAEAGVQGELNWQKIDTRYQTDDVLEKIPMVK
;
A
#
# COMPACT_ATOMS: atom_id res chain seq x y z
N ARG A 1 -9.58 17.79 14.00
CA ARG A 1 -10.02 16.49 14.51
C ARG A 1 -10.30 15.62 13.27
N PRO A 2 -9.77 14.39 13.20
CA PRO A 2 -10.08 13.51 12.07
C PRO A 2 -11.53 13.04 12.12
N ASP A 3 -12.15 12.97 10.95
CA ASP A 3 -13.41 12.28 10.73
C ASP A 3 -13.08 10.90 10.18
N VAL A 4 -13.50 9.84 10.89
CA VAL A 4 -13.17 8.47 10.56
C VAL A 4 -14.46 7.67 10.41
N HIS A 5 -14.59 6.99 9.28
CA HIS A 5 -15.69 6.08 9.00
C HIS A 5 -15.12 4.68 8.73
N LEU A 6 -15.57 3.72 9.51
CA LEU A 6 -15.17 2.33 9.37
C LEU A 6 -16.41 1.45 9.27
N ALA A 7 -16.47 0.59 8.28
CA ALA A 7 -17.48 -0.45 8.16
C ALA A 7 -16.83 -1.76 7.70
N ASP A 8 -17.21 -2.86 8.32
CA ASP A 8 -16.81 -4.20 7.89
C ASP A 8 -17.98 -5.18 7.99
N LEU A 9 -17.92 -6.20 7.15
CA LEU A 9 -18.93 -7.27 7.10
C LEU A 9 -18.24 -8.57 6.75
N SER A 10 -18.60 -9.64 7.46
CA SER A 10 -18.20 -11.01 7.13
C SER A 10 -19.44 -11.91 7.08
N VAL A 11 -19.55 -12.72 6.03
CA VAL A 11 -20.61 -13.68 5.84
C VAL A 11 -20.01 -15.02 5.49
N GLY A 12 -20.37 -16.07 6.24
CA GLY A 12 -20.06 -17.45 5.94
C GLY A 12 -21.31 -18.22 5.52
N TYR A 13 -21.20 -19.07 4.52
CA TYR A 13 -22.30 -19.89 4.00
C TYR A 13 -21.81 -21.30 3.66
N ASP A 14 -22.43 -22.29 4.29
CA ASP A 14 -22.24 -23.70 3.95
C ASP A 14 -23.02 -24.02 2.67
N LEU A 15 -22.32 -24.01 1.53
CA LEU A 15 -22.90 -24.32 0.22
C LEU A 15 -23.34 -25.79 0.16
N THR A 16 -22.54 -26.68 0.73
CA THR A 16 -22.80 -28.10 0.94
C THR A 16 -22.22 -28.53 2.29
N ALA A 17 -22.41 -29.79 2.70
CA ALA A 17 -21.76 -30.34 3.89
C ALA A 17 -20.22 -30.30 3.82
N ASN A 18 -19.67 -30.16 2.62
CA ASN A 18 -18.24 -30.22 2.34
C ASN A 18 -17.65 -28.86 1.88
N ASP A 19 -18.50 -27.87 1.61
CA ASP A 19 -18.10 -26.62 1.02
C ASP A 19 -18.54 -25.44 1.89
N LEU A 20 -17.57 -24.70 2.41
CA LEU A 20 -17.79 -23.44 3.10
C LEU A 20 -17.27 -22.29 2.24
N ILE A 21 -18.13 -21.30 1.99
CA ILE A 21 -17.73 -20.04 1.37
C ILE A 21 -17.78 -18.95 2.45
N THR A 22 -16.73 -18.16 2.55
CA THR A 22 -16.70 -16.98 3.40
C THR A 22 -16.36 -15.77 2.54
N VAL A 23 -17.14 -14.69 2.70
CA VAL A 23 -16.88 -13.40 2.06
C VAL A 23 -16.70 -12.34 3.16
N TYR A 24 -15.69 -11.53 3.01
CA TYR A 24 -15.40 -10.41 3.89
C TYR A 24 -15.24 -9.13 3.07
N GLY A 25 -15.75 -8.02 3.59
CA GLY A 25 -15.57 -6.69 3.03
C GLY A 25 -15.25 -5.69 4.12
N LEU A 26 -14.37 -4.73 3.82
CA LEU A 26 -14.01 -3.63 4.70
C LEU A 26 -13.95 -2.33 3.90
N TYR A 27 -14.47 -1.27 4.50
CA TYR A 27 -14.31 0.11 4.03
C TYR A 27 -13.82 0.97 5.19
N ASN A 28 -12.81 1.78 4.93
CA ASN A 28 -12.29 2.76 5.88
C ASN A 28 -12.03 4.08 5.14
N LEU A 29 -12.59 5.16 5.66
CA LEU A 29 -12.35 6.52 5.21
C LEU A 29 -11.86 7.34 6.40
N MET A 30 -10.79 8.12 6.19
CA MET A 30 -10.30 9.09 7.14
C MET A 30 -10.03 10.40 6.44
N ASP A 31 -10.75 11.44 6.85
CA ASP A 31 -10.54 12.82 6.42
C ASP A 31 -10.06 13.65 7.61
N TYR A 32 -9.04 14.46 7.40
CA TYR A 32 -8.65 15.41 8.41
C TYR A 32 -7.92 16.63 7.84
N SER A 33 -8.16 17.77 8.49
CA SER A 33 -7.49 19.03 8.21
C SER A 33 -6.61 19.41 9.40
N ARG A 34 -5.46 19.94 9.12
CA ARG A 34 -4.57 20.46 10.15
C ARG A 34 -3.91 21.77 9.73
N TYR A 35 -3.66 22.59 10.73
CA TYR A 35 -2.84 23.79 10.59
C TYR A 35 -1.57 23.65 11.42
N GLY A 36 -0.46 24.10 10.86
CA GLY A 36 0.82 24.16 11.56
C GLY A 36 1.57 25.47 11.23
N LYS A 37 2.28 25.99 12.23
CA LYS A 37 3.20 27.12 12.04
C LYS A 37 4.62 26.66 12.33
N ILE A 38 5.47 26.71 11.30
CA ILE A 38 6.88 26.34 11.36
C ILE A 38 7.69 27.61 11.55
N HIS A 39 8.56 27.61 12.56
CA HIS A 39 9.43 28.72 12.85
C HIS A 39 10.82 28.42 12.29
N ASN A 40 11.22 29.17 11.26
CA ASN A 40 12.57 29.10 10.74
C ASN A 40 13.41 30.18 11.43
N ASN A 41 14.44 29.74 12.15
CA ASN A 41 15.33 30.61 12.91
C ASN A 41 16.74 30.50 12.38
N LYS A 42 17.50 31.58 12.49
CA LYS A 42 18.94 31.64 12.24
C LYS A 42 19.67 31.83 13.57
N LEU A 43 20.77 31.12 13.77
CA LEU A 43 21.65 31.34 14.91
C LEU A 43 22.60 32.51 14.60
N VAL A 44 22.48 33.58 15.39
CA VAL A 44 23.34 34.77 15.29
C VAL A 44 23.91 35.06 16.68
N ASP A 45 25.21 35.07 16.82
CA ASP A 45 25.93 35.29 18.07
C ASP A 45 25.38 34.47 19.26
N GLY A 46 25.07 33.18 19.02
CA GLY A 46 24.53 32.26 19.99
C GLY A 46 23.03 32.40 20.31
N ASN A 47 22.33 33.34 19.69
CA ASN A 47 20.89 33.59 19.86
C ASN A 47 20.11 33.14 18.62
N LEU A 48 18.94 32.49 18.84
CA LEU A 48 18.02 32.17 17.76
C LEU A 48 17.21 33.41 17.38
N GLN A 49 17.32 33.83 16.14
CA GLN A 49 16.54 34.92 15.56
C GLN A 49 15.56 34.39 14.52
N PRO A 50 14.27 34.71 14.59
CA PRO A 50 13.30 34.28 13.62
C PRO A 50 13.59 34.95 12.26
N VAL A 51 13.65 34.13 11.21
CA VAL A 51 13.89 34.56 9.83
C VAL A 51 12.60 34.55 9.01
N MET A 52 11.78 33.51 9.28
CA MET A 52 10.55 33.28 8.53
C MET A 52 9.61 32.41 9.33
N PHE A 53 8.34 32.69 9.29
CA PHE A 53 7.28 31.77 9.71
C PHE A 53 6.67 31.15 8.46
N ARG A 54 6.52 29.82 8.45
CA ARG A 54 5.84 29.07 7.39
C ARG A 54 4.54 28.50 7.95
N HIS A 55 3.44 29.01 7.48
CA HIS A 55 2.11 28.47 7.78
C HIS A 55 1.84 27.32 6.82
N ARG A 56 1.40 26.19 7.34
CA ARG A 56 0.96 25.03 6.58
C ARG A 56 -0.51 24.77 6.88
N TYR A 57 -1.31 24.78 5.84
CA TYR A 57 -2.68 24.29 5.82
C TYR A 57 -2.64 22.98 5.07
N ASN A 58 -3.16 21.91 5.68
CA ASN A 58 -3.09 20.59 5.10
C ASN A 58 -4.45 19.91 5.24
N ASP A 59 -4.99 19.51 4.10
CA ASP A 59 -6.15 18.64 4.00
C ASP A 59 -5.70 17.28 3.50
N GLN A 60 -6.18 16.22 4.14
CA GLN A 60 -5.71 14.88 3.88
C GLN A 60 -6.88 13.90 3.91
N ARG A 61 -6.99 13.09 2.86
CA ARG A 61 -7.97 12.02 2.74
C ARG A 61 -7.26 10.69 2.53
N GLN A 62 -7.66 9.71 3.31
CA GLN A 62 -7.24 8.32 3.16
C GLN A 62 -8.48 7.46 2.98
N GLU A 63 -8.50 6.65 1.94
CA GLU A 63 -9.57 5.72 1.66
C GLU A 63 -8.98 4.33 1.47
N ALA A 64 -9.56 3.35 2.15
CA ALA A 64 -9.13 1.97 2.01
C ALA A 64 -10.34 1.04 1.95
N TYR A 65 -10.30 0.09 1.03
CA TYR A 65 -11.26 -1.00 1.00
C TYR A 65 -10.55 -2.33 0.75
N ALA A 66 -11.12 -3.36 1.36
CA ALA A 66 -10.66 -4.72 1.15
C ALA A 66 -11.86 -5.64 0.89
N ALA A 67 -11.64 -6.64 0.07
CA ALA A 67 -12.57 -7.73 -0.14
C ALA A 67 -11.80 -9.05 -0.12
N GLU A 68 -12.32 -10.03 0.60
CA GLU A 68 -11.80 -11.39 0.59
C GLU A 68 -12.92 -12.37 0.27
N ALA A 69 -12.63 -13.35 -0.57
CA ALA A 69 -13.47 -14.52 -0.78
C ALA A 69 -12.63 -15.76 -0.49
N ARG A 70 -13.17 -16.64 0.33
CA ARG A 70 -12.54 -17.89 0.70
C ARG A 70 -13.50 -19.03 0.41
N TRP A 71 -13.00 -20.07 -0.23
CA TRP A 71 -13.68 -21.34 -0.41
C TRP A 71 -12.85 -22.47 0.20
N ASN A 72 -13.45 -23.20 1.13
CA ASN A 72 -12.88 -24.36 1.74
C ASN A 72 -13.70 -25.58 1.30
N HIS A 73 -13.07 -26.57 0.69
CA HIS A 73 -13.67 -27.83 0.32
C HIS A 73 -13.01 -28.98 1.06
N THR A 74 -13.81 -29.80 1.71
CA THR A 74 -13.37 -31.01 2.38
C THR A 74 -13.85 -32.22 1.57
N PHE A 75 -12.94 -33.10 1.17
CA PHE A 75 -13.27 -34.30 0.42
C PHE A 75 -13.84 -35.41 1.34
N ASP A 76 -14.20 -36.57 0.76
CA ASP A 76 -14.70 -37.71 1.52
C ASP A 76 -13.79 -38.12 2.69
N ASN A 77 -12.48 -38.03 2.48
CA ASN A 77 -11.53 -38.08 3.57
C ASN A 77 -11.40 -36.66 4.18
N PRO A 78 -11.80 -36.45 5.45
CA PRO A 78 -11.79 -35.13 6.07
C PRO A 78 -10.38 -34.50 6.25
N LYS A 79 -9.33 -35.29 6.01
CA LYS A 79 -7.93 -34.79 5.98
C LYS A 79 -7.52 -34.30 4.60
N ASP A 80 -8.31 -34.57 3.57
CA ASP A 80 -8.10 -34.05 2.22
C ASP A 80 -8.86 -32.74 2.09
N ARG A 81 -8.16 -31.66 1.73
CA ARG A 81 -8.71 -30.30 1.72
C ARG A 81 -8.23 -29.53 0.51
N LEU A 82 -9.11 -28.69 -0.01
CA LEU A 82 -8.78 -27.64 -0.96
C LEU A 82 -9.19 -26.29 -0.35
N ASP A 83 -8.23 -25.40 -0.23
CA ASP A 83 -8.44 -24.05 0.25
C ASP A 83 -8.13 -23.06 -0.88
N VAL A 84 -9.10 -22.26 -1.26
CA VAL A 84 -8.95 -21.19 -2.25
C VAL A 84 -9.23 -19.85 -1.56
N VAL A 85 -8.31 -18.92 -1.66
CA VAL A 85 -8.45 -17.57 -1.10
C VAL A 85 -8.14 -16.56 -2.19
N PHE A 86 -9.07 -15.65 -2.42
CA PHE A 86 -8.84 -14.43 -3.18
C PHE A 86 -8.98 -13.23 -2.25
N ASN A 87 -8.01 -12.34 -2.27
CA ASN A 87 -8.06 -11.10 -1.51
C ASN A 87 -7.68 -9.94 -2.42
N TYR A 88 -8.45 -8.87 -2.32
CA TYR A 88 -8.17 -7.58 -2.93
C TYR A 88 -8.19 -6.50 -1.86
N ASN A 89 -7.19 -5.62 -1.88
CA ASN A 89 -7.23 -4.41 -1.10
C ASN A 89 -6.67 -3.23 -1.88
N ASN A 90 -7.33 -2.11 -1.70
CA ASN A 90 -6.95 -0.81 -2.24
C ASN A 90 -6.65 0.15 -1.08
N PHE A 91 -5.73 1.07 -1.33
CA PHE A 91 -5.47 2.21 -0.47
C PHE A 91 -5.25 3.43 -1.35
N GLY A 92 -6.13 4.41 -1.21
CA GLY A 92 -6.04 5.72 -1.81
C GLY A 92 -5.60 6.76 -0.78
N TYR A 93 -4.76 7.69 -1.18
CA TYR A 93 -4.28 8.78 -0.36
C TYR A 93 -4.17 10.05 -1.19
N ASP A 94 -4.88 11.09 -0.74
CA ASP A 94 -4.83 12.43 -1.29
C ASP A 94 -4.39 13.41 -0.21
N GLU A 95 -3.47 14.29 -0.53
CA GLU A 95 -3.00 15.32 0.39
C GLU A 95 -2.84 16.65 -0.36
N ASP A 96 -3.52 17.68 0.16
CA ASP A 96 -3.44 19.06 -0.30
C ASP A 96 -2.73 19.88 0.76
N ASN A 97 -1.63 20.54 0.38
CA ASN A 97 -0.90 21.45 1.24
C ASN A 97 -0.85 22.84 0.64
N GLU A 98 -1.24 23.82 1.42
CA GLU A 98 -0.98 25.23 1.15
C GLU A 98 0.05 25.77 2.14
N TYR A 99 1.01 26.52 1.63
CA TYR A 99 2.04 27.14 2.43
C TYR A 99 2.06 28.66 2.21
N LYS A 100 2.16 29.40 3.33
CA LYS A 100 2.35 30.86 3.30
C LYS A 100 3.56 31.22 4.15
N ASN A 101 4.53 31.87 3.53
CA ASN A 101 5.74 32.32 4.22
C ASN A 101 5.56 33.77 4.66
N GLU A 102 5.73 34.04 5.95
CA GLU A 102 5.50 35.31 6.62
C GLU A 102 6.83 35.88 7.15
N LYS A 103 7.08 37.16 6.95
CA LYS A 103 8.16 37.90 7.61
C LYS A 103 7.82 38.15 9.07
N PRO A 104 8.64 37.72 10.06
CA PRO A 104 8.36 37.85 11.48
C PRO A 104 8.18 39.31 11.93
N GLU A 105 8.96 40.25 11.34
CA GLU A 105 8.99 41.63 11.77
C GLU A 105 7.76 42.43 11.33
N THR A 106 7.11 42.04 10.22
CA THR A 106 6.02 42.82 9.60
C THR A 106 4.70 42.06 9.51
N GLY A 107 4.71 40.74 9.73
CA GLY A 107 3.55 39.89 9.47
C GLY A 107 3.16 39.76 7.99
N LYS A 108 3.99 40.29 7.08
CA LYS A 108 3.69 40.30 5.63
C LYS A 108 3.98 38.94 5.01
N ILE A 109 3.02 38.40 4.25
CA ILE A 109 3.25 37.22 3.40
C ILE A 109 4.19 37.61 2.25
N ILE A 110 5.25 36.83 2.09
CA ILE A 110 6.34 37.08 1.12
C ILE A 110 6.41 36.00 0.04
N ALA A 111 5.84 34.83 0.27
CA ALA A 111 5.73 33.76 -0.73
C ALA A 111 4.57 32.85 -0.37
N GLU A 112 3.93 32.33 -1.41
CA GLU A 112 2.91 31.28 -1.28
C GLU A 112 3.24 30.14 -2.24
N ASP A 113 3.06 28.92 -1.77
CA ASP A 113 3.25 27.72 -2.57
C ASP A 113 2.29 26.63 -2.11
N ASN A 114 2.01 25.69 -3.00
CA ASN A 114 1.22 24.52 -2.68
C ASN A 114 1.95 23.22 -3.08
N TYR A 115 1.45 22.11 -2.54
CA TYR A 115 1.98 20.79 -2.82
C TYR A 115 0.88 19.75 -2.66
N TYR A 116 0.67 18.97 -3.70
CA TYR A 116 -0.36 17.94 -3.78
C TYR A 116 0.29 16.57 -3.89
N VAL A 117 -0.30 15.60 -3.23
CA VAL A 117 0.11 14.19 -3.30
C VAL A 117 -1.10 13.34 -3.58
N ASN A 118 -1.03 12.52 -4.62
CA ASN A 118 -1.99 11.48 -4.91
C ASN A 118 -1.27 10.13 -4.91
N GLN A 119 -1.80 9.15 -4.20
CA GLN A 119 -1.27 7.80 -4.19
C GLN A 119 -2.41 6.79 -4.25
N ASP A 120 -2.28 5.81 -5.12
CA ASP A 120 -3.18 4.65 -5.20
C ASP A 120 -2.37 3.36 -5.14
N LYS A 121 -2.84 2.41 -4.33
CA LYS A 121 -2.20 1.09 -4.15
C LYS A 121 -3.24 0.02 -4.26
N ASN A 122 -3.06 -0.87 -5.24
CA ASN A 122 -3.89 -2.03 -5.45
C ASN A 122 -3.08 -3.30 -5.19
N ASN A 123 -3.59 -4.16 -4.31
CA ASN A 123 -2.97 -5.44 -4.02
C ASN A 123 -3.98 -6.56 -4.24
N TYR A 124 -3.55 -7.57 -4.99
CA TYR A 124 -4.32 -8.78 -5.23
C TYR A 124 -3.54 -9.98 -4.71
N TYR A 125 -4.22 -10.88 -4.06
CA TYR A 125 -3.68 -12.12 -3.56
C TYR A 125 -4.59 -13.27 -3.99
N LEU A 126 -4.00 -14.32 -4.54
CA LEU A 126 -4.67 -15.56 -4.86
C LEU A 126 -3.87 -16.71 -4.26
N SER A 127 -4.52 -17.55 -3.49
CA SER A 127 -3.94 -18.77 -2.95
C SER A 127 -4.83 -19.94 -3.30
N VAL A 128 -4.25 -21.02 -3.81
CA VAL A 128 -4.89 -22.32 -4.03
C VAL A 128 -4.00 -23.37 -3.37
N LEU A 129 -4.47 -23.96 -2.28
CA LEU A 129 -3.74 -24.96 -1.52
C LEU A 129 -4.54 -26.26 -1.48
N TYR A 130 -3.93 -27.34 -1.91
CA TYR A 130 -4.50 -28.68 -1.85
C TYR A 130 -3.67 -29.58 -0.94
N GLY A 131 -4.32 -30.22 0.01
CA GLY A 131 -3.75 -31.21 0.90
C GLY A 131 -4.42 -32.57 0.71
N LYS A 132 -3.65 -33.64 0.63
CA LYS A 132 -4.15 -35.00 0.49
C LYS A 132 -3.40 -35.95 1.42
N LEU A 133 -4.16 -36.66 2.22
CA LEU A 133 -3.63 -37.83 2.96
C LEU A 133 -3.74 -39.09 2.10
N PHE A 134 -2.67 -39.83 1.95
CA PHE A 134 -2.65 -41.12 1.30
C PHE A 134 -1.98 -42.17 2.19
N ALA A 135 -1.91 -43.44 1.73
CA ALA A 135 -1.54 -44.58 2.54
C ALA A 135 -0.40 -44.33 3.54
N ASP A 136 -0.47 -44.94 4.71
CA ASP A 136 0.58 -44.90 5.74
C ASP A 136 0.92 -43.54 6.33
N ASP A 137 -0.07 -42.69 6.55
CA ASP A 137 0.12 -41.35 7.17
C ASP A 137 1.03 -40.38 6.41
N TRP A 138 1.11 -40.53 5.08
CA TRP A 138 1.72 -39.58 4.22
C TRP A 138 0.74 -38.44 3.86
N HIS A 139 1.17 -37.19 4.03
CA HIS A 139 0.38 -36.05 3.68
C HIS A 139 1.09 -35.22 2.62
N LEU A 140 0.52 -35.12 1.41
CA LEU A 140 0.98 -34.29 0.33
C LEU A 140 0.30 -32.90 0.45
N ARG A 141 1.08 -31.84 0.33
CA ARG A 141 0.58 -30.48 0.16
C ARG A 141 1.14 -29.90 -1.13
N VAL A 142 0.29 -29.38 -1.98
CA VAL A 142 0.69 -28.63 -3.19
C VAL A 142 -0.08 -27.33 -3.25
N GLY A 143 0.52 -26.31 -3.81
CA GLY A 143 -0.17 -25.04 -3.87
C GLY A 143 0.45 -24.03 -4.81
N TYR A 144 -0.37 -23.04 -5.09
CA TYR A 144 -0.01 -21.84 -5.82
C TYR A 144 -0.37 -20.60 -4.98
N ILE A 145 0.53 -19.62 -4.95
CA ILE A 145 0.30 -18.31 -4.34
C ILE A 145 0.73 -17.24 -5.34
N GLY A 146 -0.26 -16.43 -5.76
CA GLY A 146 -0.06 -15.25 -6.59
C GLY A 146 -0.20 -13.99 -5.76
N ARG A 147 0.74 -13.04 -5.90
CA ARG A 147 0.68 -11.70 -5.31
C ARG A 147 0.95 -10.69 -6.39
N PHE A 148 0.02 -9.76 -6.58
CA PHE A 148 0.10 -8.72 -7.59
C PHE A 148 -0.11 -7.39 -6.91
N LYS A 149 0.81 -6.46 -7.16
CA LYS A 149 0.78 -5.12 -6.61
C LYS A 149 0.93 -4.12 -7.73
N ASP A 150 0.01 -3.17 -7.78
CA ASP A 150 0.07 -1.99 -8.63
C ASP A 150 0.01 -0.77 -7.70
N GLU A 151 0.95 0.16 -7.87
CA GLU A 151 1.03 1.38 -7.08
C GLU A 151 1.36 2.54 -8.02
N SER A 152 0.59 3.62 -7.92
CA SER A 152 0.87 4.89 -8.55
C SER A 152 1.04 5.97 -7.48
N TYR A 153 1.98 6.84 -7.70
CA TYR A 153 2.24 7.99 -6.87
C TYR A 153 2.51 9.19 -7.77
N HIS A 154 1.82 10.29 -7.50
CA HIS A 154 2.04 11.55 -8.17
C HIS A 154 2.04 12.68 -7.15
N ALA A 155 3.15 13.40 -7.07
CA ALA A 155 3.28 14.60 -6.28
C ALA A 155 3.65 15.75 -7.19
N TYR A 156 3.01 16.90 -7.01
CA TYR A 156 3.26 18.10 -7.78
C TYR A 156 2.96 19.35 -6.95
N GLY A 157 3.42 20.49 -7.38
CA GLY A 157 3.15 21.72 -6.68
C GLY A 157 3.30 22.93 -7.57
N ASN A 158 2.79 24.05 -7.05
CA ASN A 158 2.87 25.35 -7.70
C ASN A 158 3.44 26.37 -6.72
N LYS A 159 3.94 27.47 -7.26
CA LYS A 159 4.37 28.66 -6.54
C LYS A 159 3.67 29.89 -7.08
N LEU A 160 3.34 30.82 -6.22
CA LEU A 160 2.79 32.10 -6.63
C LEU A 160 3.95 33.02 -7.05
N ALA A 161 4.02 33.37 -8.34
CA ALA A 161 5.03 34.23 -8.92
C ALA A 161 4.37 35.32 -9.74
N ALA A 162 4.71 36.59 -9.49
CA ALA A 162 4.14 37.77 -10.15
C ALA A 162 2.59 37.85 -10.10
N GLY A 163 1.97 37.27 -9.06
CA GLY A 163 0.51 37.28 -8.89
C GLY A 163 -0.22 36.11 -9.59
N GLU A 164 0.50 35.19 -10.23
CA GLU A 164 -0.05 34.02 -10.90
C GLU A 164 0.54 32.72 -10.36
N TRP A 165 -0.28 31.66 -10.27
CA TRP A 165 0.16 30.34 -9.91
C TRP A 165 0.91 29.70 -11.08
N GLN A 166 2.15 29.29 -10.84
CA GLN A 166 3.01 28.64 -11.81
C GLN A 166 3.45 27.27 -11.28
N SER A 167 3.48 26.27 -12.16
CA SER A 167 4.02 24.95 -11.80
C SER A 167 5.45 25.07 -11.28
N ASP A 168 5.75 24.33 -10.23
CA ASP A 168 7.10 24.23 -9.67
C ASP A 168 7.69 22.85 -10.00
N PRO A 169 8.50 22.76 -11.06
CA PRO A 169 9.06 21.48 -11.50
C PRO A 169 9.87 20.74 -10.42
N GLN A 170 10.45 21.46 -9.46
CA GLN A 170 11.21 20.86 -8.36
C GLN A 170 10.31 20.08 -7.38
N LYS A 171 9.00 20.27 -7.46
CA LYS A 171 8.01 19.56 -6.65
C LYS A 171 7.36 18.39 -7.39
N GLU A 172 7.69 18.19 -8.67
CA GLU A 172 7.11 17.12 -9.46
C GLU A 172 7.86 15.81 -9.23
N ASN A 173 7.11 14.79 -8.82
CA ASN A 173 7.62 13.44 -8.62
C ASN A 173 6.51 12.45 -8.97
N GLU A 174 6.79 11.56 -9.89
CA GLU A 174 5.85 10.52 -10.31
C GLU A 174 6.55 9.16 -10.31
N TYR A 175 5.89 8.14 -9.78
CA TYR A 175 6.31 6.78 -10.02
C TYR A 175 5.11 5.84 -10.21
N ASN A 176 5.31 4.81 -11.03
CA ASN A 176 4.41 3.69 -11.18
C ASN A 176 5.19 2.41 -10.86
N PHE A 177 4.69 1.65 -9.91
CA PHE A 177 5.31 0.40 -9.47
C PHE A 177 4.37 -0.77 -9.68
N ASN A 178 4.83 -1.79 -10.42
CA ASN A 178 4.13 -3.04 -10.59
C ASN A 178 4.99 -4.19 -10.10
N ARG A 179 4.41 -5.09 -9.33
CA ARG A 179 5.06 -6.31 -8.87
C ARG A 179 4.14 -7.50 -9.04
N ARG A 180 4.69 -8.58 -9.59
CA ARG A 180 3.99 -9.86 -9.76
C ARG A 180 4.87 -10.96 -9.20
N THR A 181 4.39 -11.64 -8.17
CA THR A 181 5.08 -12.77 -7.55
C THR A 181 4.20 -14.00 -7.69
N ASN A 182 4.74 -15.07 -8.26
CA ASN A 182 4.07 -16.36 -8.40
C ASN A 182 4.91 -17.40 -7.68
N LEU A 183 4.33 -18.07 -6.71
CA LEU A 183 4.95 -19.12 -5.92
C LEU A 183 4.23 -20.45 -6.19
N LEU A 184 4.98 -21.47 -6.54
CA LEU A 184 4.53 -22.86 -6.56
C LEU A 184 5.22 -23.60 -5.42
N LEU A 185 4.46 -24.41 -4.68
CA LEU A 185 4.99 -25.18 -3.58
C LEU A 185 4.49 -26.63 -3.63
N ALA A 186 5.33 -27.55 -3.18
CA ALA A 186 4.97 -28.93 -2.92
C ALA A 186 5.72 -29.41 -1.69
N ALA A 187 5.03 -30.07 -0.76
CA ALA A 187 5.61 -30.62 0.45
C ALA A 187 5.01 -32.00 0.73
N LEU A 188 5.82 -32.88 1.28
CA LEU A 188 5.44 -34.22 1.70
C LEU A 188 5.78 -34.39 3.17
N GLU A 189 4.77 -34.71 3.96
CA GLU A 189 4.88 -34.97 5.39
C GLU A 189 4.63 -36.46 5.68
N LYS A 190 5.38 -37.02 6.59
CA LYS A 190 5.17 -38.38 7.13
C LYS A 190 5.11 -38.33 8.64
N LYS A 191 4.12 -39.04 9.22
CA LYS A 191 4.00 -39.22 10.67
C LYS A 191 4.34 -40.66 11.07
N TRP A 192 5.10 -40.81 12.17
CA TRP A 192 5.46 -42.09 12.79
C TRP A 192 5.24 -41.96 14.30
N GLY A 193 4.10 -42.43 14.80
CA GLY A 193 3.79 -42.28 16.21
C GLY A 193 3.89 -40.84 16.70
N GLY A 194 4.84 -40.53 17.57
CA GLY A 194 5.11 -39.18 18.07
C GLY A 194 6.09 -38.37 17.21
N PHE A 195 6.57 -38.88 16.08
CA PHE A 195 7.52 -38.26 15.19
C PHE A 195 6.85 -37.76 13.91
N CYS A 196 7.26 -36.59 13.43
CA CYS A 196 6.83 -36.04 12.14
C CYS A 196 8.05 -35.54 11.37
N ALA A 197 8.16 -35.87 10.09
CA ALA A 197 9.14 -35.32 9.18
C ALA A 197 8.45 -34.74 7.95
N GLU A 198 8.91 -33.57 7.50
CA GLU A 198 8.42 -32.91 6.31
C GLU A 198 9.59 -32.51 5.42
N ALA A 199 9.41 -32.71 4.11
CA ALA A 199 10.32 -32.20 3.09
C ALA A 199 9.50 -31.52 1.98
N GLY A 200 9.96 -30.39 1.49
CA GLY A 200 9.25 -29.65 0.47
C GLY A 200 10.19 -28.87 -0.45
N VAL A 201 9.64 -28.48 -1.56
CA VAL A 201 10.27 -27.59 -2.55
C VAL A 201 9.33 -26.44 -2.85
N GLN A 202 9.91 -25.27 -3.13
CA GLN A 202 9.16 -24.14 -3.63
C GLN A 202 9.94 -23.44 -4.74
N GLY A 203 9.22 -22.94 -5.72
CA GLY A 203 9.78 -22.11 -6.79
C GLY A 203 9.04 -20.78 -6.80
N GLU A 204 9.78 -19.67 -6.83
CA GLU A 204 9.22 -18.32 -6.92
C GLU A 204 9.67 -17.64 -8.20
N LEU A 205 8.71 -17.10 -8.94
CA LEU A 205 8.92 -16.19 -10.06
C LEU A 205 8.48 -14.80 -9.63
N ASN A 206 9.42 -13.89 -9.55
CA ASN A 206 9.17 -12.50 -9.18
C ASN A 206 9.52 -11.59 -10.35
N TRP A 207 8.55 -10.78 -10.76
CA TRP A 207 8.73 -9.75 -11.76
C TRP A 207 8.30 -8.41 -11.16
N GLN A 208 9.12 -7.38 -11.37
CA GLN A 208 8.81 -6.04 -10.92
C GLN A 208 9.23 -5.01 -11.97
N LYS A 209 8.44 -3.96 -12.06
CA LYS A 209 8.70 -2.80 -12.89
C LYS A 209 8.46 -1.56 -12.08
N ILE A 210 9.38 -0.61 -12.18
CA ILE A 210 9.21 0.72 -11.64
C ILE A 210 9.52 1.72 -12.77
N ASP A 211 8.59 2.61 -13.02
CA ASP A 211 8.76 3.75 -13.91
C ASP A 211 8.75 5.00 -13.03
N THR A 212 9.80 5.78 -13.05
CA THR A 212 9.93 7.01 -12.25
C THR A 212 10.21 8.20 -13.14
N ARG A 213 9.65 9.36 -12.78
CA ARG A 213 9.99 10.65 -13.36
C ARG A 213 10.37 11.59 -12.23
N TYR A 214 11.60 12.07 -12.28
CA TYR A 214 12.07 13.17 -11.47
C TYR A 214 12.42 14.33 -12.40
N GLN A 215 11.97 15.52 -12.06
CA GLN A 215 12.49 16.71 -12.69
C GLN A 215 13.51 17.34 -11.73
N THR A 216 14.76 16.89 -11.81
CA THR A 216 15.92 17.68 -11.38
C THR A 216 16.44 18.44 -12.59
N ASP A 217 16.87 19.68 -12.41
CA ASP A 217 17.35 20.58 -13.46
C ASP A 217 18.02 19.83 -14.63
N ASP A 218 17.31 19.76 -15.78
CA ASP A 218 17.76 19.26 -17.09
C ASP A 218 18.04 17.77 -17.31
N VAL A 219 17.81 16.84 -16.38
CA VAL A 219 18.04 15.40 -16.62
C VAL A 219 16.87 14.52 -16.14
N LEU A 220 16.17 13.94 -17.10
CA LEU A 220 15.30 12.78 -16.86
C LEU A 220 16.19 11.54 -16.64
N GLU A 221 16.53 11.23 -15.41
CA GLU A 221 17.17 9.94 -15.12
C GLU A 221 16.10 8.84 -15.03
N LYS A 222 16.05 8.00 -16.06
CA LYS A 222 15.43 6.67 -15.94
C LYS A 222 16.40 5.79 -15.14
N ILE A 223 16.05 5.47 -13.92
CA ILE A 223 16.82 4.49 -13.13
C ILE A 223 16.40 3.09 -13.60
N PRO A 224 17.26 2.36 -14.32
CA PRO A 224 16.97 0.97 -14.66
C PRO A 224 17.10 0.12 -13.40
N MET A 225 16.02 -0.49 -12.98
CA MET A 225 16.09 -1.47 -11.92
C MET A 225 16.81 -2.72 -12.40
N VAL A 226 17.82 -3.12 -11.65
CA VAL A 226 18.58 -4.36 -11.86
C VAL A 226 17.63 -5.55 -11.68
N LYS A 227 17.74 -6.50 -12.62
CA LYS A 227 17.00 -7.78 -12.61
C LYS A 227 17.50 -8.70 -11.51
#